data_e221098e8e3e95e20ed1136cc084485c
#
_entry.id   e221098e8e3e95e20ed1136cc084485c
#
_cell.length_a   1.000
_cell.length_b   1.000
_cell.length_c   1.000
_cell.angle_alpha   90.00
_cell.angle_beta   90.00
_cell.angle_gamma   90.00
#
_symmetry.space_group_name_H-M   'P 1'
#
loop_
_entity.id
_entity.type
_entity.pdbx_description
1 polymer ?
#
loop_
_entity_poly.entity_id
_entity_poly.type
_entity_poly.pdbx_seq_one_letter_code
_entity_poly.pdbx_strand_id
1 'polypeptide(L)'
;MKKLMFIVGAALVAGCASVQTCQGPKESGTTFAADALKPFVENGQLPGAINVFYKNGVQETCCVGYADVAAKRPIGMDDVYMQCSQTKGFCGVTIAKLVEEGKIKLDDPVSKYLPEFATLWVNAGEKDGVKTLKKAKNVLTVRMVLNHTGGFPFESAAKRNDIRGGGWSGGAPLRSNAAVAAACPLLFEPGTKTQYSNTGIDIGAAVVEVVTGMRWEDYLQKTVLDPLGMTNTTFWPTEEQQAHLVESYTCQKDAPAKYLREHAWEQRPYDDRSRIFASAGAGLWTTANDQLKFYKMLMNLGVGENGVRILKEETVKSILAVSTRPQGLGGYSLGLAAPEKDGEDQWFGHGGAWGTNCMVNWHKKELKLWAVQLEGGPRPWDGARGAAADKFFKAKLDDAAAAAYTGRVK
;
A
#
# COMPACT_ATOMS: atom_id res chain seq x y z
N MET A 1 44.72 7.79 -56.88
CA MET A 1 43.44 8.00 -56.07
C MET A 1 43.31 6.87 -55.09
N LYS A 2 43.68 7.13 -53.82
CA LYS A 2 43.60 6.15 -52.71
C LYS A 2 42.24 6.26 -52.06
N LYS A 3 41.42 5.19 -52.06
CA LYS A 3 40.18 5.08 -51.34
C LYS A 3 40.49 4.82 -49.85
N LEU A 4 40.10 5.74 -49.04
CA LEU A 4 40.14 5.63 -47.58
C LEU A 4 38.89 4.86 -47.11
N MET A 5 39.09 3.69 -46.54
CA MET A 5 38.03 2.85 -45.99
C MET A 5 37.90 3.21 -44.49
N PHE A 6 36.82 3.89 -44.13
CA PHE A 6 36.47 4.11 -42.71
C PHE A 6 35.86 2.82 -42.16
N ILE A 7 36.58 2.20 -41.24
CA ILE A 7 36.05 1.13 -40.40
C ILE A 7 35.33 1.83 -39.22
N VAL A 8 33.99 1.78 -39.25
CA VAL A 8 33.23 2.18 -38.09
C VAL A 8 33.23 1.01 -37.13
N GLY A 9 34.06 1.12 -36.12
CA GLY A 9 34.03 0.20 -34.97
C GLY A 9 32.76 0.42 -34.15
N ALA A 10 31.83 -0.53 -34.25
CA ALA A 10 30.70 -0.60 -33.31
C ALA A 10 31.26 -0.99 -31.94
N ALA A 11 31.44 -0.03 -31.07
CA ALA A 11 31.64 -0.30 -29.67
C ALA A 11 30.35 -0.89 -29.10
N LEU A 12 30.36 -2.17 -28.83
CA LEU A 12 29.38 -2.81 -27.94
C LEU A 12 29.54 -2.18 -26.56
N VAL A 13 28.71 -1.16 -26.27
CA VAL A 13 28.51 -0.71 -24.92
C VAL A 13 27.66 -1.81 -24.24
N ALA A 14 28.32 -2.72 -23.55
CA ALA A 14 27.65 -3.57 -22.60
C ALA A 14 26.94 -2.62 -21.61
N GLY A 15 25.61 -2.54 -21.72
CA GLY A 15 24.80 -1.76 -20.85
C GLY A 15 24.91 -2.34 -19.43
N CYS A 16 25.77 -1.77 -18.61
CA CYS A 16 25.69 -1.97 -17.17
C CYS A 16 24.30 -1.55 -16.76
N ALA A 17 23.49 -2.50 -16.26
CA ALA A 17 22.28 -2.19 -15.56
C ALA A 17 22.65 -1.20 -14.44
N SER A 18 22.28 0.06 -14.63
CA SER A 18 22.72 1.13 -13.74
C SER A 18 22.07 0.95 -12.38
N VAL A 19 22.88 0.57 -11.40
CA VAL A 19 22.55 0.72 -9.98
C VAL A 19 22.61 2.23 -9.71
N GLN A 20 21.50 2.92 -9.84
CA GLN A 20 21.57 4.36 -10.06
C GLN A 20 21.61 5.19 -8.78
N THR A 21 21.16 4.77 -7.66
CA THR A 21 21.33 5.50 -6.40
C THR A 21 21.14 4.55 -5.23
N CYS A 22 22.17 3.83 -4.87
CA CYS A 22 22.18 3.10 -3.61
C CYS A 22 22.99 3.90 -2.61
N GLN A 23 22.35 4.31 -1.51
CA GLN A 23 22.99 4.99 -0.40
C GLN A 23 22.84 4.13 0.85
N GLY A 24 23.92 3.82 1.54
CA GLY A 24 23.85 2.94 2.68
C GLY A 24 25.18 2.87 3.46
N PRO A 25 25.19 2.18 4.61
CA PRO A 25 26.28 2.18 5.57
C PRO A 25 27.51 1.33 5.17
N LYS A 26 27.57 0.78 3.96
CA LYS A 26 28.75 0.02 3.51
C LYS A 26 29.88 0.92 3.03
N GLU A 27 31.10 0.61 3.40
CA GLU A 27 32.32 1.30 2.96
C GLU A 27 32.55 1.20 1.44
N SER A 28 32.03 0.17 0.78
CA SER A 28 32.19 -0.10 -0.65
C SER A 28 31.32 0.76 -1.58
N GLY A 29 30.48 1.65 -1.07
CA GLY A 29 29.54 2.45 -1.87
C GLY A 29 28.33 1.67 -2.42
N THR A 30 28.20 0.38 -2.11
CA THR A 30 27.01 -0.44 -2.38
C THR A 30 26.15 -0.60 -1.14
N THR A 31 24.95 -1.14 -1.28
CA THR A 31 24.03 -1.43 -0.17
C THR A 31 23.80 -2.93 -0.05
N PHE A 32 23.31 -3.38 1.12
CA PHE A 32 22.95 -4.79 1.30
C PHE A 32 21.83 -5.20 0.32
N ALA A 33 20.88 -4.28 0.07
CA ALA A 33 19.80 -4.52 -0.87
C ALA A 33 20.28 -4.54 -2.33
N ALA A 34 21.20 -3.65 -2.73
CA ALA A 34 21.75 -3.62 -4.09
C ALA A 34 22.44 -4.93 -4.46
N ASP A 35 23.33 -5.40 -3.57
CA ASP A 35 24.07 -6.65 -3.77
C ASP A 35 23.10 -7.86 -3.91
N ALA A 36 21.99 -7.83 -3.14
CA ALA A 36 21.01 -8.89 -3.14
C ALA A 36 20.11 -8.88 -4.39
N LEU A 37 19.79 -7.71 -4.93
CA LEU A 37 18.77 -7.53 -5.98
C LEU A 37 19.37 -7.45 -7.39
N LYS A 38 20.62 -7.00 -7.52
CA LYS A 38 21.30 -6.85 -8.81
C LYS A 38 21.23 -8.09 -9.72
N PRO A 39 21.47 -9.32 -9.23
CA PRO A 39 21.38 -10.51 -10.09
C PRO A 39 20.00 -10.71 -10.73
N PHE A 40 18.92 -10.34 -10.05
CA PHE A 40 17.56 -10.48 -10.56
C PHE A 40 17.20 -9.38 -11.58
N VAL A 41 17.84 -8.22 -11.50
CA VAL A 41 17.73 -7.18 -12.53
C VAL A 41 18.52 -7.59 -13.78
N GLU A 42 19.75 -8.08 -13.61
CA GLU A 42 20.63 -8.50 -14.71
C GLU A 42 20.05 -9.66 -15.53
N ASN A 43 19.34 -10.59 -14.89
CA ASN A 43 18.67 -11.70 -15.58
C ASN A 43 17.25 -11.35 -16.05
N GLY A 44 16.78 -10.10 -15.84
CA GLY A 44 15.49 -9.59 -16.29
C GLY A 44 14.28 -10.06 -15.48
N GLN A 45 14.47 -10.81 -14.38
CA GLN A 45 13.37 -11.26 -13.53
C GLN A 45 12.75 -10.11 -12.73
N LEU A 46 13.57 -9.11 -12.35
CA LEU A 46 13.15 -7.90 -11.65
C LEU A 46 13.33 -6.70 -12.57
N PRO A 47 12.25 -6.11 -13.11
CA PRO A 47 12.35 -4.95 -14.00
C PRO A 47 12.98 -3.75 -13.32
N GLY A 48 12.52 -3.44 -12.13
CA GLY A 48 13.03 -2.42 -11.25
C GLY A 48 12.34 -2.45 -9.91
N ALA A 49 13.01 -1.96 -8.88
CA ALA A 49 12.50 -1.90 -7.53
C ALA A 49 13.15 -0.79 -6.70
N ILE A 50 12.38 -0.31 -5.73
CA ILE A 50 12.85 0.56 -4.66
C ILE A 50 12.81 -0.24 -3.37
N ASN A 51 13.94 -0.27 -2.66
CA ASN A 51 14.02 -0.88 -1.33
C ASN A 51 14.59 0.12 -0.33
N VAL A 52 13.93 0.24 0.82
CA VAL A 52 14.45 1.06 1.92
C VAL A 52 14.44 0.23 3.20
N PHE A 53 15.57 0.25 3.89
CA PHE A 53 15.69 -0.20 5.27
C PHE A 53 16.03 1.01 6.15
N TYR A 54 15.38 1.11 7.30
CA TYR A 54 15.62 2.18 8.27
C TYR A 54 15.70 1.62 9.67
N LYS A 55 16.67 2.10 10.45
CA LYS A 55 16.84 1.76 11.86
C LYS A 55 17.51 2.91 12.60
N ASN A 56 16.85 3.44 13.65
CA ASN A 56 17.43 4.43 14.57
C ASN A 56 18.13 5.61 13.87
N GLY A 57 17.53 6.20 12.85
CA GLY A 57 18.10 7.34 12.10
C GLY A 57 18.97 6.94 10.91
N VAL A 58 19.42 5.70 10.81
CA VAL A 58 20.20 5.21 9.66
C VAL A 58 19.25 4.65 8.60
N GLN A 59 19.40 5.10 7.36
CA GLN A 59 18.60 4.66 6.23
C GLN A 59 19.50 4.09 5.14
N GLU A 60 19.15 2.90 4.65
CA GLU A 60 19.65 2.35 3.40
C GLU A 60 18.57 2.51 2.33
N THR A 61 18.90 3.20 1.24
CA THR A 61 18.02 3.35 0.08
C THR A 61 18.67 2.70 -1.13
N CYS A 62 17.89 1.91 -1.85
CA CYS A 62 18.34 1.22 -3.04
C CYS A 62 17.27 1.27 -4.13
N CYS A 63 17.60 1.94 -5.25
CA CYS A 63 16.83 1.90 -6.48
C CYS A 63 17.61 1.07 -7.49
N VAL A 64 17.05 -0.03 -7.98
CA VAL A 64 17.69 -0.95 -8.93
C VAL A 64 16.80 -1.17 -10.14
N GLY A 65 17.40 -1.23 -11.34
CA GLY A 65 16.67 -1.47 -12.58
C GLY A 65 15.90 -0.25 -13.08
N TYR A 66 14.75 -0.49 -13.69
CA TYR A 66 14.06 0.50 -14.49
C TYR A 66 12.63 0.71 -14.03
N ALA A 67 12.15 1.94 -14.09
CA ALA A 67 10.73 2.28 -14.02
C ALA A 67 10.02 1.92 -15.34
N ASP A 68 10.74 2.00 -16.45
CA ASP A 68 10.32 1.52 -17.77
C ASP A 68 11.50 0.79 -18.44
N VAL A 69 11.36 -0.52 -18.61
CA VAL A 69 12.41 -1.38 -19.18
C VAL A 69 12.61 -1.08 -20.66
N ALA A 70 11.55 -0.80 -21.42
CA ALA A 70 11.62 -0.55 -22.85
C ALA A 70 12.30 0.78 -23.16
N ALA A 71 11.97 1.82 -22.42
CA ALA A 71 12.59 3.13 -22.50
C ALA A 71 13.95 3.22 -21.78
N LYS A 72 14.33 2.17 -21.02
CA LYS A 72 15.50 2.17 -20.14
C LYS A 72 15.50 3.34 -19.16
N ARG A 73 14.31 3.79 -18.73
CA ARG A 73 14.16 4.85 -17.75
C ARG A 73 14.43 4.26 -16.37
N PRO A 74 15.48 4.70 -15.69
CA PRO A 74 15.83 4.17 -14.37
C PRO A 74 14.72 4.45 -13.34
N ILE A 75 14.57 3.57 -12.36
CA ILE A 75 13.63 3.79 -11.26
C ILE A 75 14.26 4.65 -10.16
N GLY A 76 13.47 5.58 -9.60
CA GLY A 76 13.88 6.49 -8.55
C GLY A 76 12.85 6.62 -7.43
N MET A 77 13.25 7.27 -6.32
CA MET A 77 12.42 7.45 -5.12
C MET A 77 11.16 8.29 -5.36
N ASP A 78 11.16 9.12 -6.39
CA ASP A 78 10.06 10.01 -6.77
C ASP A 78 9.24 9.48 -7.94
N ASP A 79 9.54 8.28 -8.43
CA ASP A 79 8.67 7.63 -9.41
C ASP A 79 7.35 7.20 -8.76
N VAL A 80 6.28 7.41 -9.53
CA VAL A 80 4.91 7.19 -9.06
C VAL A 80 4.50 5.75 -9.33
N TYR A 81 4.01 5.07 -8.33
CA TYR A 81 3.51 3.71 -8.44
C TYR A 81 2.19 3.52 -7.69
N MET A 82 1.41 2.55 -8.12
CA MET A 82 0.18 2.19 -7.45
C MET A 82 0.49 1.39 -6.18
N GLN A 83 0.16 1.95 -5.01
CA GLN A 83 0.43 1.26 -3.75
C GLN A 83 -0.61 0.20 -3.38
N CYS A 84 -1.71 0.13 -4.14
CA CYS A 84 -2.78 -0.84 -3.94
C CYS A 84 -3.28 -0.86 -2.49
N SER A 85 -3.35 -2.05 -1.90
CA SER A 85 -3.93 -2.28 -0.58
C SER A 85 -3.26 -1.54 0.58
N GLN A 86 -2.10 -0.93 0.39
CA GLN A 86 -1.52 -0.04 1.38
C GLN A 86 -2.40 1.20 1.63
N THR A 87 -3.27 1.56 0.68
CA THR A 87 -4.31 2.59 0.83
C THR A 87 -5.18 2.38 2.07
N LYS A 88 -5.41 1.13 2.47
CA LYS A 88 -6.24 0.78 3.62
C LYS A 88 -5.76 1.41 4.93
N GLY A 89 -4.46 1.50 5.12
CA GLY A 89 -3.87 2.14 6.30
C GLY A 89 -4.20 3.63 6.40
N PHE A 90 -4.33 4.31 5.26
CA PHE A 90 -4.74 5.73 5.23
C PHE A 90 -6.20 5.89 5.68
N CYS A 91 -7.09 4.99 5.25
CA CYS A 91 -8.45 4.97 5.76
C CYS A 91 -8.48 4.72 7.28
N GLY A 92 -7.68 3.76 7.76
CA GLY A 92 -7.54 3.49 9.18
C GLY A 92 -7.11 4.72 9.99
N VAL A 93 -6.14 5.48 9.48
CA VAL A 93 -5.65 6.72 10.11
C VAL A 93 -6.75 7.80 10.14
N THR A 94 -7.51 7.98 9.06
CA THR A 94 -8.61 8.97 9.04
C THR A 94 -9.71 8.61 10.05
N ILE A 95 -10.07 7.33 10.17
CA ILE A 95 -11.02 6.87 11.19
C ILE A 95 -10.46 7.05 12.60
N ALA A 96 -9.18 6.68 12.83
CA ALA A 96 -8.54 6.84 14.13
C ALA A 96 -8.53 8.31 14.58
N LYS A 97 -8.32 9.24 13.64
CA LYS A 97 -8.40 10.68 13.89
C LYS A 97 -9.81 11.11 14.34
N LEU A 98 -10.84 10.63 13.65
CA LEU A 98 -12.23 10.93 14.05
C LEU A 98 -12.61 10.29 15.39
N VAL A 99 -12.00 9.18 15.75
CA VAL A 99 -12.13 8.58 17.10
C VAL A 99 -11.49 9.47 18.15
N GLU A 100 -10.28 9.98 17.92
CA GLU A 100 -9.62 10.95 18.82
C GLU A 100 -10.44 12.22 19.05
N GLU A 101 -11.12 12.68 17.97
CA GLU A 101 -12.00 13.85 18.00
C GLU A 101 -13.36 13.57 18.66
N GLY A 102 -13.60 12.33 19.08
CA GLY A 102 -14.87 11.91 19.70
C GLY A 102 -16.07 11.85 18.74
N LYS A 103 -15.83 11.96 17.43
CA LYS A 103 -16.88 11.97 16.39
C LYS A 103 -17.39 10.57 16.05
N ILE A 104 -16.54 9.56 16.20
CA ILE A 104 -16.83 8.14 15.95
C ILE A 104 -16.39 7.33 17.17
N LYS A 105 -17.14 6.26 17.48
CA LYS A 105 -16.65 5.16 18.30
C LYS A 105 -16.44 3.94 17.42
N LEU A 106 -15.38 3.20 17.63
CA LEU A 106 -15.08 2.01 16.79
C LEU A 106 -16.18 0.95 16.88
N ASP A 107 -16.85 0.88 18.02
CA ASP A 107 -17.94 -0.09 18.26
C ASP A 107 -19.33 0.50 17.99
N ASP A 108 -19.42 1.73 17.44
CA ASP A 108 -20.69 2.25 16.94
C ASP A 108 -21.20 1.35 15.78
N PRO A 109 -22.51 1.10 15.73
CA PRO A 109 -23.13 0.47 14.57
C PRO A 109 -22.86 1.27 13.30
N VAL A 110 -22.47 0.61 12.21
CA VAL A 110 -22.32 1.27 10.90
C VAL A 110 -23.63 1.95 10.50
N SER A 111 -24.78 1.36 10.83
CA SER A 111 -26.12 1.91 10.57
C SER A 111 -26.41 3.25 11.26
N LYS A 112 -25.64 3.65 12.26
CA LYS A 112 -25.70 4.99 12.84
C LYS A 112 -25.34 6.09 11.84
N TYR A 113 -24.45 5.77 10.92
CA TYR A 113 -23.91 6.69 9.91
C TYR A 113 -24.49 6.40 8.51
N LEU A 114 -24.71 5.12 8.22
CA LEU A 114 -25.20 4.57 6.97
C LEU A 114 -26.46 3.74 7.24
N PRO A 115 -27.67 4.35 7.26
CA PRO A 115 -28.90 3.68 7.70
C PRO A 115 -29.24 2.41 6.91
N GLU A 116 -28.79 2.29 5.66
CA GLU A 116 -28.94 1.12 4.81
C GLU A 116 -28.34 -0.16 5.41
N PHE A 117 -27.42 -0.04 6.39
CA PHE A 117 -26.84 -1.16 7.11
C PHE A 117 -27.64 -1.60 8.35
N ALA A 118 -28.82 -1.05 8.58
CA ALA A 118 -29.64 -1.42 9.75
C ALA A 118 -30.19 -2.85 9.68
N THR A 119 -30.41 -3.37 8.47
CA THR A 119 -30.83 -4.77 8.26
C THR A 119 -29.94 -5.42 7.23
N LEU A 120 -29.12 -6.36 7.68
CA LEU A 120 -28.23 -7.12 6.81
C LEU A 120 -28.68 -8.57 6.70
N TRP A 121 -28.40 -9.17 5.56
CA TRP A 121 -28.64 -10.58 5.29
C TRP A 121 -27.32 -11.34 5.27
N VAL A 122 -27.36 -12.57 5.77
CA VAL A 122 -26.20 -13.47 5.81
C VAL A 122 -26.51 -14.72 5.01
N ASN A 123 -25.58 -15.21 4.24
CA ASN A 123 -25.67 -16.48 3.56
C ASN A 123 -25.75 -17.60 4.62
N ALA A 124 -26.86 -18.32 4.65
CA ALA A 124 -27.13 -19.41 5.59
C ALA A 124 -26.88 -20.80 4.98
N GLY A 125 -26.49 -20.87 3.71
CA GLY A 125 -26.17 -22.09 2.98
C GLY A 125 -26.72 -22.06 1.56
N GLU A 126 -26.31 -23.07 0.79
CA GLU A 126 -26.74 -23.28 -0.58
C GLU A 126 -27.09 -24.77 -0.76
N LYS A 127 -28.24 -25.04 -1.35
CA LYS A 127 -28.69 -26.37 -1.72
C LYS A 127 -29.30 -26.34 -3.12
N ASP A 128 -28.84 -27.21 -4.00
CA ASP A 128 -29.32 -27.35 -5.39
C ASP A 128 -29.29 -26.02 -6.17
N GLY A 129 -28.25 -25.19 -5.94
CA GLY A 129 -28.11 -23.86 -6.56
C GLY A 129 -28.95 -22.77 -5.93
N VAL A 130 -29.77 -23.07 -4.92
CA VAL A 130 -30.61 -22.13 -4.21
C VAL A 130 -29.92 -21.67 -2.93
N LYS A 131 -29.63 -20.37 -2.84
CA LYS A 131 -29.05 -19.73 -1.64
C LYS A 131 -30.14 -19.43 -0.62
N THR A 132 -29.91 -19.85 0.61
CA THR A 132 -30.77 -19.50 1.75
C THR A 132 -30.15 -18.30 2.47
N LEU A 133 -30.93 -17.28 2.73
CA LEU A 133 -30.51 -16.08 3.47
C LEU A 133 -31.23 -16.03 4.81
N LYS A 134 -30.54 -15.52 5.81
CA LYS A 134 -31.12 -15.18 7.13
C LYS A 134 -30.74 -13.77 7.51
N LYS A 135 -31.52 -13.11 8.34
CA LYS A 135 -31.13 -11.82 8.92
C LYS A 135 -29.89 -12.00 9.81
N ALA A 136 -28.94 -11.05 9.71
CA ALA A 136 -27.83 -10.99 10.61
C ALA A 136 -28.31 -10.81 12.06
N LYS A 137 -27.72 -11.54 12.99
CA LYS A 137 -27.98 -11.41 14.43
C LYS A 137 -27.04 -10.40 15.06
N ASN A 138 -25.81 -10.35 14.57
CA ASN A 138 -24.79 -9.46 15.10
C ASN A 138 -24.85 -8.09 14.45
N VAL A 139 -24.64 -7.05 15.24
CA VAL A 139 -24.54 -5.68 14.75
C VAL A 139 -23.20 -5.49 14.06
N LEU A 140 -23.23 -4.96 12.84
CA LEU A 140 -22.02 -4.57 12.13
C LEU A 140 -21.48 -3.27 12.70
N THR A 141 -20.22 -3.24 13.16
CA THR A 141 -19.59 -2.05 13.73
C THR A 141 -18.54 -1.45 12.81
N VAL A 142 -18.16 -0.18 13.05
CA VAL A 142 -17.08 0.51 12.32
C VAL A 142 -15.76 -0.26 12.41
N ARG A 143 -15.44 -0.84 13.56
CA ARG A 143 -14.27 -1.70 13.74
C ARG A 143 -14.27 -2.88 12.77
N MET A 144 -15.41 -3.56 12.63
CA MET A 144 -15.53 -4.80 11.85
C MET A 144 -15.34 -4.60 10.35
N VAL A 145 -15.72 -3.44 9.81
CA VAL A 145 -15.48 -3.15 8.39
C VAL A 145 -14.01 -2.89 8.09
N LEU A 146 -13.26 -2.35 9.06
CA LEU A 146 -11.86 -1.99 8.88
C LEU A 146 -10.88 -3.13 9.18
N ASN A 147 -11.25 -4.08 10.04
CA ASN A 147 -10.41 -5.22 10.42
C ASN A 147 -10.78 -6.53 9.72
N HIS A 148 -11.60 -6.44 8.67
CA HIS A 148 -12.00 -7.57 7.84
C HIS A 148 -12.88 -8.64 8.54
N THR A 149 -13.56 -8.28 9.62
CA THR A 149 -14.49 -9.19 10.32
C THR A 149 -15.96 -8.90 10.03
N GLY A 150 -16.26 -7.96 9.12
CA GLY A 150 -17.62 -7.54 8.79
C GLY A 150 -18.44 -8.55 7.96
N GLY A 151 -17.81 -9.58 7.39
CA GLY A 151 -18.51 -10.57 6.56
C GLY A 151 -18.65 -10.21 5.09
N PHE A 152 -18.03 -9.14 4.62
CA PHE A 152 -18.05 -8.75 3.20
C PHE A 152 -17.12 -9.61 2.36
N PRO A 153 -17.48 -9.92 1.09
CA PRO A 153 -16.55 -10.51 0.14
C PRO A 153 -15.40 -9.55 -0.17
N PHE A 154 -14.34 -10.05 -0.83
CA PHE A 154 -13.21 -9.22 -1.26
C PHE A 154 -13.68 -7.98 -2.01
N GLU A 155 -14.59 -8.18 -2.98
CA GLU A 155 -15.32 -7.12 -3.67
C GLU A 155 -16.81 -7.45 -3.70
N SER A 156 -17.66 -6.43 -3.57
CA SER A 156 -19.09 -6.62 -3.66
C SER A 156 -19.48 -7.04 -5.08
N ALA A 157 -20.59 -7.78 -5.21
CA ALA A 157 -21.15 -8.16 -6.51
C ALA A 157 -21.43 -6.94 -7.40
N ALA A 158 -21.73 -5.79 -6.79
CA ALA A 158 -21.92 -4.53 -7.47
C ALA A 158 -20.68 -4.05 -8.24
N LYS A 159 -19.50 -4.30 -7.70
CA LYS A 159 -18.23 -3.97 -8.39
C LYS A 159 -17.97 -4.91 -9.57
N ARG A 160 -18.45 -6.15 -9.51
CA ARG A 160 -18.27 -7.13 -10.60
C ARG A 160 -19.26 -6.98 -11.74
N ASN A 161 -20.48 -6.54 -11.45
CA ASN A 161 -21.57 -6.40 -12.43
C ASN A 161 -21.78 -4.93 -12.79
N ASP A 162 -20.74 -4.19 -12.86
CA ASP A 162 -20.73 -2.78 -13.10
C ASP A 162 -21.72 -2.33 -14.18
N ILE A 163 -22.72 -1.61 -13.74
CA ILE A 163 -23.72 -1.03 -14.60
C ILE A 163 -23.13 0.04 -15.55
N ARG A 164 -21.86 0.43 -15.35
CA ARG A 164 -21.16 1.48 -16.12
C ARG A 164 -19.65 1.31 -16.30
N GLY A 165 -19.13 0.08 -16.35
CA GLY A 165 -17.72 -0.13 -16.72
C GLY A 165 -16.73 -0.22 -15.59
N GLY A 166 -17.00 -1.09 -14.64
CA GLY A 166 -16.02 -1.84 -13.94
C GLY A 166 -15.29 -1.31 -12.72
N GLY A 167 -15.49 -2.00 -11.68
CA GLY A 167 -14.59 -2.16 -10.56
C GLY A 167 -14.03 -0.88 -9.93
N TRP A 168 -12.75 -0.75 -9.96
CA TRP A 168 -11.96 0.32 -9.37
C TRP A 168 -12.09 1.68 -10.05
N SER A 169 -12.61 1.71 -11.27
CA SER A 169 -12.76 2.90 -12.11
C SER A 169 -14.19 3.42 -12.19
N GLY A 170 -15.12 2.88 -11.37
CA GLY A 170 -16.54 3.15 -11.47
C GLY A 170 -16.89 4.63 -11.34
N GLY A 171 -17.83 5.07 -12.19
CA GLY A 171 -18.43 6.39 -12.13
C GLY A 171 -19.42 6.57 -10.97
N ALA A 172 -19.48 5.67 -9.98
CA ALA A 172 -20.36 5.77 -8.83
C ALA A 172 -19.61 6.29 -7.60
N PRO A 173 -20.17 7.26 -6.86
CA PRO A 173 -19.58 7.75 -5.62
C PRO A 173 -19.39 6.64 -4.57
N LEU A 174 -18.48 6.84 -3.65
CA LEU A 174 -18.18 5.90 -2.56
C LEU A 174 -19.45 5.54 -1.76
N ARG A 175 -20.30 6.51 -1.47
CA ARG A 175 -21.59 6.33 -0.79
C ARG A 175 -22.53 5.39 -1.53
N SER A 176 -22.61 5.51 -2.85
CA SER A 176 -23.47 4.62 -3.67
C SER A 176 -22.96 3.18 -3.65
N ASN A 177 -21.63 3.00 -3.72
CA ASN A 177 -21.02 1.68 -3.61
C ASN A 177 -21.27 1.05 -2.24
N ALA A 178 -21.21 1.82 -1.14
CA ALA A 178 -21.54 1.35 0.19
C ALA A 178 -23.01 0.91 0.29
N ALA A 179 -23.95 1.69 -0.26
CA ALA A 179 -25.37 1.34 -0.26
C ALA A 179 -25.66 0.03 -1.03
N VAL A 180 -25.00 -0.17 -2.17
CA VAL A 180 -25.11 -1.44 -2.91
C VAL A 180 -24.50 -2.60 -2.12
N ALA A 181 -23.39 -2.37 -1.42
CA ALA A 181 -22.80 -3.41 -0.55
C ALA A 181 -23.75 -3.82 0.59
N ALA A 182 -24.54 -2.89 1.13
CA ALA A 182 -25.54 -3.18 2.15
C ALA A 182 -26.67 -4.09 1.64
N ALA A 183 -27.00 -4.00 0.36
CA ALA A 183 -28.01 -4.86 -0.28
C ALA A 183 -27.50 -6.28 -0.58
N CYS A 184 -26.20 -6.52 -0.52
CA CYS A 184 -25.59 -7.82 -0.79
C CYS A 184 -25.51 -8.67 0.49
N PRO A 185 -25.79 -9.99 0.43
CA PRO A 185 -25.64 -10.86 1.58
C PRO A 185 -24.20 -10.97 2.04
N LEU A 186 -24.00 -10.92 3.36
CA LEU A 186 -22.73 -11.20 4.00
C LEU A 186 -22.37 -12.68 3.88
N LEU A 187 -21.09 -13.00 3.85
CA LEU A 187 -20.58 -14.38 3.81
C LEU A 187 -20.77 -15.11 5.15
N PHE A 188 -20.76 -14.37 6.25
CA PHE A 188 -20.91 -14.87 7.62
C PHE A 188 -21.40 -13.75 8.56
N GLU A 189 -21.81 -14.13 9.77
CA GLU A 189 -22.21 -13.19 10.82
C GLU A 189 -21.08 -12.24 11.19
N PRO A 190 -21.31 -10.91 11.24
CA PRO A 190 -20.30 -9.93 11.62
C PRO A 190 -19.59 -10.31 12.93
N GLY A 191 -18.27 -10.20 12.93
CA GLY A 191 -17.42 -10.48 14.10
C GLY A 191 -17.08 -11.95 14.33
N THR A 192 -17.57 -12.90 13.50
CA THR A 192 -17.37 -14.35 13.77
C THR A 192 -16.22 -14.98 13.00
N LYS A 193 -15.81 -14.39 11.89
CA LYS A 193 -14.74 -14.86 11.02
C LYS A 193 -14.01 -13.68 10.41
N THR A 194 -12.92 -13.97 9.70
CA THR A 194 -12.17 -12.98 8.93
C THR A 194 -12.27 -13.28 7.45
N GLN A 195 -12.58 -12.26 6.66
CA GLN A 195 -12.50 -12.27 5.21
C GLN A 195 -11.93 -10.94 4.73
N TYR A 196 -10.74 -10.99 4.15
CA TYR A 196 -10.12 -9.80 3.58
C TYR A 196 -11.04 -9.15 2.55
N SER A 197 -11.29 -7.83 2.70
CA SER A 197 -12.31 -7.12 1.92
C SER A 197 -11.90 -5.68 1.63
N ASN A 198 -11.91 -5.31 0.35
CA ASN A 198 -11.85 -3.91 -0.07
C ASN A 198 -13.18 -3.22 0.26
N THR A 199 -14.29 -3.92 0.02
CA THR A 199 -15.63 -3.40 0.28
C THR A 199 -15.81 -2.92 1.73
N GLY A 200 -15.30 -3.68 2.71
CA GLY A 200 -15.36 -3.26 4.10
C GLY A 200 -14.64 -1.93 4.34
N ILE A 201 -13.44 -1.77 3.81
CA ILE A 201 -12.67 -0.53 3.95
C ILE A 201 -13.38 0.66 3.26
N ASP A 202 -13.93 0.44 2.06
CA ASP A 202 -14.68 1.47 1.34
C ASP A 202 -15.92 1.93 2.12
N ILE A 203 -16.59 1.02 2.87
CA ILE A 203 -17.68 1.38 3.80
C ILE A 203 -17.14 2.25 4.95
N GLY A 204 -15.96 1.93 5.48
CA GLY A 204 -15.29 2.78 6.49
C GLY A 204 -15.04 4.20 5.97
N ALA A 205 -14.57 4.34 4.74
CA ALA A 205 -14.39 5.64 4.10
C ALA A 205 -15.72 6.38 3.87
N ALA A 206 -16.79 5.66 3.51
CA ALA A 206 -18.13 6.25 3.41
C ALA A 206 -18.65 6.77 4.76
N VAL A 207 -18.28 6.14 5.87
CA VAL A 207 -18.56 6.67 7.23
C VAL A 207 -17.81 7.99 7.46
N VAL A 208 -16.56 8.11 7.00
CA VAL A 208 -15.81 9.38 7.07
C VAL A 208 -16.57 10.49 6.33
N GLU A 209 -17.07 10.22 5.12
CA GLU A 209 -17.83 11.22 4.34
C GLU A 209 -19.08 11.71 5.08
N VAL A 210 -19.82 10.81 5.71
CA VAL A 210 -21.03 11.20 6.47
C VAL A 210 -20.70 12.04 7.69
N VAL A 211 -19.66 11.64 8.44
CA VAL A 211 -19.29 12.31 9.69
C VAL A 211 -18.66 13.68 9.45
N THR A 212 -17.95 13.84 8.35
CA THR A 212 -17.21 15.09 8.06
C THR A 212 -17.95 16.03 7.11
N GLY A 213 -18.91 15.51 6.33
CA GLY A 213 -19.54 16.25 5.23
C GLY A 213 -18.60 16.50 4.04
N MET A 214 -17.41 15.90 4.04
CA MET A 214 -16.39 16.00 2.98
C MET A 214 -16.32 14.68 2.22
N ARG A 215 -15.87 14.72 0.98
CA ARG A 215 -15.43 13.50 0.30
C ARG A 215 -14.26 12.90 1.06
N TRP A 216 -14.14 11.57 1.07
CA TRP A 216 -13.10 10.92 1.84
C TRP A 216 -11.69 11.31 1.37
N GLU A 217 -11.46 11.38 0.08
CA GLU A 217 -10.17 11.81 -0.48
C GLU A 217 -9.80 13.23 -0.09
N ASP A 218 -10.77 14.16 -0.04
CA ASP A 218 -10.52 15.54 0.37
C ASP A 218 -10.20 15.62 1.87
N TYR A 219 -10.89 14.82 2.69
CA TYR A 219 -10.60 14.73 4.12
C TYR A 219 -9.21 14.14 4.36
N LEU A 220 -8.86 13.07 3.63
CA LEU A 220 -7.52 12.48 3.67
C LEU A 220 -6.44 13.48 3.26
N GLN A 221 -6.65 14.18 2.14
CA GLN A 221 -5.73 15.22 1.65
C GLN A 221 -5.46 16.25 2.74
N LYS A 222 -6.51 16.86 3.26
CA LYS A 222 -6.47 17.93 4.26
C LYS A 222 -5.83 17.52 5.59
N THR A 223 -6.10 16.30 6.06
CA THR A 223 -5.79 15.91 7.45
C THR A 223 -4.56 15.01 7.59
N VAL A 224 -4.09 14.44 6.50
CA VAL A 224 -2.94 13.52 6.51
C VAL A 224 -1.91 13.89 5.45
N LEU A 225 -2.32 14.00 4.16
CA LEU A 225 -1.35 14.16 3.07
C LEU A 225 -0.67 15.53 3.12
N ASP A 226 -1.45 16.62 3.14
CA ASP A 226 -0.92 17.98 3.20
C ASP A 226 -0.06 18.23 4.46
N PRO A 227 -0.54 17.88 5.68
CA PRO A 227 0.27 18.05 6.88
C PRO A 227 1.58 17.28 6.88
N LEU A 228 1.65 16.12 6.22
CA LEU A 228 2.88 15.34 6.07
C LEU A 228 3.73 15.78 4.87
N GLY A 229 3.25 16.69 4.03
CA GLY A 229 3.90 17.11 2.80
C GLY A 229 3.98 16.00 1.74
N MET A 230 2.95 15.15 1.65
CA MET A 230 2.85 14.04 0.69
C MET A 230 2.24 14.52 -0.64
N THR A 231 2.99 15.34 -1.36
CA THR A 231 2.51 16.06 -2.55
C THR A 231 2.33 15.17 -3.79
N ASN A 232 2.93 13.98 -3.78
CA ASN A 232 2.87 13.01 -4.88
C ASN A 232 2.01 11.78 -4.55
N THR A 233 1.11 11.91 -3.55
CA THR A 233 0.16 10.84 -3.18
C THR A 233 -1.25 11.28 -3.55
N THR A 234 -1.90 10.53 -4.45
CA THR A 234 -3.18 10.94 -5.03
C THR A 234 -3.99 9.73 -5.54
N PHE A 235 -5.31 9.92 -5.71
CA PHE A 235 -6.16 8.97 -6.44
C PHE A 235 -6.12 9.19 -7.95
N TRP A 236 -5.76 10.40 -8.39
CA TRP A 236 -5.76 10.82 -9.78
C TRP A 236 -4.46 11.53 -10.12
N PRO A 237 -3.42 10.79 -10.58
CA PRO A 237 -2.15 11.37 -10.98
C PRO A 237 -2.32 12.48 -12.01
N THR A 238 -1.66 13.62 -11.80
CA THR A 238 -1.58 14.72 -12.76
C THR A 238 -0.77 14.31 -13.99
N GLU A 239 -0.82 15.11 -15.06
CA GLU A 239 0.02 14.85 -16.26
C GLU A 239 1.51 14.80 -15.93
N GLU A 240 1.98 15.66 -15.02
CA GLU A 240 3.36 15.64 -14.53
C GLU A 240 3.68 14.32 -13.80
N GLN A 241 2.80 13.89 -12.89
CA GLN A 241 2.97 12.64 -12.18
C GLN A 241 2.89 11.42 -13.11
N GLN A 242 2.07 11.48 -14.16
CA GLN A 242 1.96 10.42 -15.16
C GLN A 242 3.26 10.22 -15.97
N ALA A 243 4.03 11.27 -16.20
CA ALA A 243 5.34 11.17 -16.85
C ALA A 243 6.36 10.37 -16.01
N HIS A 244 6.09 10.20 -14.72
CA HIS A 244 6.92 9.47 -13.77
C HIS A 244 6.34 8.13 -13.32
N LEU A 245 5.32 7.60 -14.01
CA LEU A 245 4.73 6.32 -13.65
C LEU A 245 5.71 5.17 -13.84
N VAL A 246 5.72 4.25 -12.89
CA VAL A 246 6.41 2.97 -13.01
C VAL A 246 5.55 2.02 -13.84
N GLU A 247 6.11 1.49 -14.90
CA GLU A 247 5.45 0.50 -15.75
C GLU A 247 5.24 -0.82 -14.99
N SER A 248 4.22 -1.53 -15.39
CA SER A 248 3.81 -2.74 -14.72
C SER A 248 4.15 -3.99 -15.51
N TYR A 249 4.52 -5.02 -14.78
CA TYR A 249 4.98 -6.28 -15.32
C TYR A 249 4.32 -7.45 -14.60
N THR A 250 4.34 -8.63 -15.21
CA THR A 250 3.96 -9.89 -14.56
C THR A 250 5.20 -10.72 -14.30
N CYS A 251 5.28 -11.33 -13.13
CA CYS A 251 6.32 -12.28 -12.80
C CYS A 251 6.18 -13.55 -13.63
N GLN A 252 7.30 -14.06 -14.13
CA GLN A 252 7.40 -15.37 -14.77
C GLN A 252 8.38 -16.24 -13.98
N LYS A 253 8.07 -17.52 -13.88
CA LYS A 253 8.98 -18.49 -13.26
C LYS A 253 10.19 -18.70 -14.18
N ASP A 254 11.39 -18.48 -13.65
CA ASP A 254 12.67 -18.74 -14.34
C ASP A 254 12.82 -18.04 -15.70
N ALA A 255 12.10 -16.94 -15.91
CA ALA A 255 12.13 -16.15 -17.13
C ALA A 255 12.05 -14.65 -16.80
N PRO A 256 12.47 -13.76 -17.76
CA PRO A 256 12.31 -12.33 -17.60
C PRO A 256 10.85 -11.92 -17.38
N ALA A 257 10.64 -10.88 -16.59
CA ALA A 257 9.32 -10.30 -16.35
C ALA A 257 8.71 -9.82 -17.67
N LYS A 258 7.41 -10.08 -17.84
CA LYS A 258 6.67 -9.69 -19.03
C LYS A 258 5.91 -8.40 -18.80
N TYR A 259 6.09 -7.44 -19.69
CA TYR A 259 5.32 -6.19 -19.66
C TYR A 259 3.81 -6.45 -19.75
N LEU A 260 3.04 -5.81 -18.89
CA LEU A 260 1.59 -5.81 -18.91
C LEU A 260 1.11 -4.54 -19.58
N ARG A 261 0.68 -4.67 -20.83
CA ARG A 261 0.20 -3.56 -21.64
C ARG A 261 -1.10 -2.95 -21.11
N GLU A 262 -1.88 -3.73 -20.38
CA GLU A 262 -3.15 -3.31 -19.81
C GLU A 262 -3.31 -3.90 -18.42
N HIS A 263 -3.26 -3.07 -17.42
CA HIS A 263 -3.85 -3.41 -16.13
C HIS A 263 -5.35 -3.28 -16.28
N ALA A 264 -6.02 -4.39 -16.50
CA ALA A 264 -7.42 -4.44 -16.93
C ALA A 264 -8.41 -3.70 -16.00
N TRP A 265 -7.98 -3.32 -14.80
CA TRP A 265 -8.83 -2.67 -13.81
C TRP A 265 -8.22 -1.40 -13.19
N GLU A 266 -6.93 -1.10 -13.41
CA GLU A 266 -6.20 -0.02 -12.78
C GLU A 266 -5.82 1.09 -13.73
N GLN A 267 -5.59 0.74 -14.99
CA GLN A 267 -5.10 1.63 -16.03
C GLN A 267 -6.19 2.10 -16.98
N ARG A 268 -7.36 2.41 -16.48
CA ARG A 268 -8.13 3.32 -17.29
C ARG A 268 -7.42 4.66 -17.32
N PRO A 269 -7.52 5.36 -18.46
CA PRO A 269 -6.77 6.59 -18.64
C PRO A 269 -6.89 7.45 -17.40
N TYR A 270 -5.77 7.84 -16.84
CA TYR A 270 -5.68 8.75 -15.70
C TYR A 270 -6.38 10.08 -16.00
N ASP A 271 -6.66 10.32 -17.26
CA ASP A 271 -7.39 11.45 -17.83
C ASP A 271 -8.91 11.27 -17.79
N ASP A 272 -9.43 10.08 -17.45
CA ASP A 272 -10.87 9.89 -17.26
C ASP A 272 -11.35 10.60 -15.99
N ARG A 273 -11.61 11.89 -16.14
CA ARG A 273 -12.14 12.76 -15.08
C ARG A 273 -13.56 12.39 -14.65
N SER A 274 -14.20 11.45 -15.33
CA SER A 274 -15.46 10.87 -14.88
C SER A 274 -15.32 9.92 -13.69
N ARG A 275 -14.08 9.52 -13.38
CA ARG A 275 -13.77 8.70 -12.20
C ARG A 275 -13.98 9.50 -10.93
N ILE A 276 -14.97 9.11 -10.17
CA ILE A 276 -15.33 9.74 -8.89
C ILE A 276 -15.26 8.77 -7.71
N PHE A 277 -14.76 7.55 -7.93
CA PHE A 277 -14.60 6.52 -6.91
C PHE A 277 -13.17 6.49 -6.39
N ALA A 278 -12.96 7.10 -5.22
CA ALA A 278 -11.70 7.02 -4.47
C ALA A 278 -11.71 5.76 -3.61
N SER A 279 -11.26 4.60 -4.15
CA SER A 279 -11.25 3.37 -3.38
C SER A 279 -10.28 3.46 -2.20
N ALA A 280 -10.84 3.38 -1.00
CA ALA A 280 -10.05 3.28 0.23
C ALA A 280 -9.38 1.90 0.37
N GLY A 281 -9.87 0.93 -0.38
CA GLY A 281 -9.31 -0.42 -0.43
C GLY A 281 -8.00 -0.52 -1.20
N ALA A 282 -7.74 0.33 -2.23
CA ALA A 282 -6.53 0.19 -3.05
C ALA A 282 -6.24 1.35 -4.04
N GLY A 283 -6.94 2.47 -3.99
CA GLY A 283 -6.94 3.46 -5.08
C GLY A 283 -5.78 4.46 -5.13
N LEU A 284 -4.92 4.55 -4.11
CA LEU A 284 -3.86 5.56 -4.06
C LEU A 284 -2.64 5.19 -4.92
N TRP A 285 -2.16 6.21 -5.62
CA TRP A 285 -0.83 6.30 -6.22
C TRP A 285 0.07 7.09 -5.30
N THR A 286 1.36 6.78 -5.27
CA THR A 286 2.31 7.41 -4.36
C THR A 286 3.74 7.29 -4.90
N THR A 287 4.68 7.95 -4.23
CA THR A 287 6.12 7.76 -4.40
C THR A 287 6.72 7.10 -3.16
N ALA A 288 7.91 6.54 -3.26
CA ALA A 288 8.59 5.97 -2.10
C ALA A 288 8.90 7.03 -1.04
N ASN A 289 9.24 8.25 -1.47
CA ASN A 289 9.48 9.37 -0.55
C ASN A 289 8.21 9.74 0.24
N ASP A 290 7.06 9.83 -0.39
CA ASP A 290 5.81 10.11 0.31
C ASP A 290 5.39 8.95 1.22
N GLN A 291 5.52 7.72 0.73
CA GLN A 291 5.18 6.54 1.52
C GLN A 291 6.03 6.46 2.80
N LEU A 292 7.31 6.81 2.73
CA LEU A 292 8.18 6.90 3.92
C LEU A 292 7.65 7.91 4.93
N LYS A 293 7.15 9.09 4.50
CA LYS A 293 6.58 10.09 5.40
C LYS A 293 5.42 9.52 6.21
N PHE A 294 4.50 8.79 5.55
CA PHE A 294 3.36 8.17 6.20
C PHE A 294 3.79 7.07 7.20
N TYR A 295 4.63 6.15 6.76
CA TYR A 295 5.02 5.04 7.63
C TYR A 295 5.99 5.45 8.74
N LYS A 296 6.84 6.44 8.52
CA LYS A 296 7.65 7.03 9.60
C LYS A 296 6.79 7.79 10.62
N MET A 297 5.71 8.45 10.19
CA MET A 297 4.72 9.02 11.11
C MET A 297 4.11 7.93 12.01
N LEU A 298 3.74 6.78 11.45
CA LEU A 298 3.24 5.64 12.25
C LEU A 298 4.32 5.09 13.19
N MET A 299 5.56 4.91 12.71
CA MET A 299 6.71 4.46 13.51
C MET A 299 7.04 5.43 14.65
N ASN A 300 6.85 6.73 14.42
CA ASN A 300 7.06 7.79 15.40
C ASN A 300 5.80 8.12 16.21
N LEU A 301 4.88 7.15 16.30
CA LEU A 301 3.71 7.23 17.17
C LEU A 301 2.88 8.49 16.92
N GLY A 302 2.62 8.75 15.64
CA GLY A 302 1.72 9.82 15.18
C GLY A 302 2.39 11.14 14.83
N VAL A 303 3.72 11.24 14.86
CA VAL A 303 4.47 12.48 14.53
C VAL A 303 5.26 12.27 13.24
N GLY A 304 5.01 13.13 12.24
CA GLY A 304 5.79 13.17 11.00
C GLY A 304 7.23 13.65 11.22
N GLU A 305 8.13 13.36 10.27
CA GLU A 305 9.52 13.84 10.32
C GLU A 305 9.63 15.38 10.30
N ASN A 306 8.61 16.06 9.79
CA ASN A 306 8.48 17.53 9.83
C ASN A 306 7.97 18.06 11.18
N GLY A 307 7.83 17.22 12.19
CA GLY A 307 7.37 17.57 13.53
C GLY A 307 5.84 17.72 13.66
N VAL A 308 5.09 17.57 12.58
CA VAL A 308 3.62 17.68 12.62
C VAL A 308 3.01 16.44 13.23
N ARG A 309 2.13 16.62 14.21
CA ARG A 309 1.38 15.53 14.83
C ARG A 309 0.07 15.27 14.08
N ILE A 310 -0.07 14.07 13.56
CA ILE A 310 -1.30 13.58 12.91
C ILE A 310 -2.23 12.90 13.90
N LEU A 311 -1.67 12.04 14.76
CA LEU A 311 -2.38 11.26 15.77
C LEU A 311 -1.65 11.35 17.12
N LYS A 312 -2.38 11.11 18.21
CA LYS A 312 -1.78 10.89 19.52
C LYS A 312 -1.05 9.55 19.56
N GLU A 313 0.00 9.49 20.37
CA GLU A 313 0.76 8.26 20.59
C GLU A 313 -0.12 7.10 21.04
N GLU A 314 -1.01 7.35 22.00
CA GLU A 314 -1.94 6.37 22.50
C GLU A 314 -2.86 5.81 21.42
N THR A 315 -3.32 6.65 20.50
CA THR A 315 -4.16 6.23 19.37
C THR A 315 -3.42 5.26 18.46
N VAL A 316 -2.16 5.54 18.13
CA VAL A 316 -1.37 4.62 17.32
C VAL A 316 -1.22 3.27 18.04
N LYS A 317 -0.87 3.28 19.32
CA LYS A 317 -0.64 2.06 20.11
C LYS A 317 -1.91 1.25 20.34
N SER A 318 -3.02 1.91 20.70
CA SER A 318 -4.25 1.23 21.14
C SER A 318 -5.25 0.95 20.02
N ILE A 319 -5.14 1.61 18.88
CA ILE A 319 -6.09 1.50 17.78
C ILE A 319 -5.44 0.91 16.54
N LEU A 320 -4.34 1.49 16.06
CA LEU A 320 -3.76 1.11 14.77
C LEU A 320 -2.87 -0.12 14.85
N ALA A 321 -2.23 -0.37 15.95
CA ALA A 321 -1.31 -1.48 16.12
C ALA A 321 -1.89 -2.68 16.86
N VAL A 322 -3.17 -2.63 17.20
CA VAL A 322 -3.87 -3.73 17.88
C VAL A 322 -4.34 -4.77 16.87
N SER A 323 -3.95 -6.00 17.08
CA SER A 323 -4.33 -7.14 16.23
C SER A 323 -5.62 -7.81 16.72
N THR A 324 -6.38 -8.38 15.79
CA THR A 324 -7.53 -9.27 16.08
C THR A 324 -7.12 -10.72 16.38
N ARG A 325 -5.82 -11.05 16.37
CA ARG A 325 -5.31 -12.41 16.61
C ARG A 325 -5.66 -12.98 17.98
N PRO A 326 -5.60 -12.23 19.09
CA PRO A 326 -5.98 -12.76 20.40
C PRO A 326 -7.43 -13.26 20.47
N GLN A 327 -8.27 -12.84 19.52
CA GLN A 327 -9.67 -13.26 19.41
C GLN A 327 -9.85 -14.45 18.45
N GLY A 328 -8.76 -15.09 18.00
CA GLY A 328 -8.79 -16.14 17.01
C GLY A 328 -9.16 -15.69 15.58
N LEU A 329 -9.15 -14.40 15.35
CA LEU A 329 -9.42 -13.75 14.06
C LEU A 329 -8.12 -13.37 13.35
N GLY A 330 -8.17 -12.97 12.09
CA GLY A 330 -6.97 -12.58 11.33
C GLY A 330 -6.21 -11.41 11.96
N GLY A 331 -4.93 -11.26 11.63
CA GLY A 331 -4.05 -10.26 12.21
C GLY A 331 -4.20 -8.87 11.61
N TYR A 332 -5.39 -8.26 11.68
CA TYR A 332 -5.64 -6.90 11.19
C TYR A 332 -6.09 -5.98 12.31
N SER A 333 -5.68 -4.72 12.23
CA SER A 333 -6.28 -3.59 12.94
C SER A 333 -7.12 -2.75 11.96
N LEU A 334 -7.14 -1.44 12.09
CA LEU A 334 -7.89 -0.57 11.17
C LEU A 334 -7.16 -0.41 9.82
N GLY A 335 -7.40 -1.34 8.89
CA GLY A 335 -6.79 -1.30 7.56
C GLY A 335 -5.27 -1.54 7.53
N LEU A 336 -4.66 -1.93 8.63
CA LEU A 336 -3.25 -2.31 8.74
C LEU A 336 -3.14 -3.77 9.15
N ALA A 337 -2.25 -4.51 8.51
CA ALA A 337 -1.85 -5.81 8.97
C ALA A 337 -0.97 -5.66 10.21
N ALA A 338 -1.37 -6.31 11.30
CA ALA A 338 -0.59 -6.41 12.52
C ALA A 338 -0.09 -7.85 12.65
N PRO A 339 1.22 -8.07 12.61
CA PRO A 339 1.78 -9.42 12.47
C PRO A 339 1.72 -10.28 13.74
N GLU A 340 2.35 -11.43 13.61
CA GLU A 340 2.21 -12.63 14.44
C GLU A 340 2.76 -12.51 15.85
N LYS A 341 3.58 -11.51 16.16
CA LYS A 341 4.26 -11.37 17.44
C LYS A 341 3.82 -10.11 18.14
N ASP A 342 3.51 -10.22 19.41
CA ASP A 342 3.30 -9.09 20.32
C ASP A 342 4.64 -8.62 20.89
N GLY A 343 4.65 -7.41 21.48
CA GLY A 343 5.81 -6.82 22.12
C GLY A 343 6.81 -6.20 21.14
N GLU A 344 8.10 -6.27 21.48
CA GLU A 344 9.17 -5.57 20.74
C GLU A 344 9.36 -6.07 19.29
N ASP A 345 8.89 -7.27 18.98
CA ASP A 345 8.94 -7.84 17.63
C ASP A 345 7.70 -7.52 16.78
N GLN A 346 6.81 -6.69 17.29
CA GLN A 346 5.59 -6.31 16.58
C GLN A 346 5.88 -5.38 15.41
N TRP A 347 5.65 -5.90 14.21
CA TRP A 347 5.65 -5.13 12.97
C TRP A 347 4.22 -4.90 12.51
N PHE A 348 3.89 -3.72 12.05
CA PHE A 348 2.60 -3.44 11.44
C PHE A 348 2.76 -2.57 10.19
N GLY A 349 1.79 -2.64 9.31
CA GLY A 349 1.84 -1.98 8.02
C GLY A 349 0.95 -2.67 7.01
N HIS A 350 1.25 -2.59 5.73
CA HIS A 350 0.49 -3.30 4.70
C HIS A 350 1.31 -3.59 3.45
N GLY A 351 0.91 -4.65 2.75
CA GLY A 351 1.36 -4.94 1.39
C GLY A 351 0.37 -4.48 0.33
N GLY A 352 0.78 -4.44 -0.92
CA GLY A 352 -0.06 -4.15 -2.08
C GLY A 352 -0.01 -5.27 -3.12
N ALA A 353 -1.07 -5.42 -3.90
CA ALA A 353 -1.23 -6.51 -4.89
C ALA A 353 -0.09 -6.54 -5.92
N TRP A 354 0.42 -5.38 -6.33
CA TRP A 354 1.52 -5.23 -7.28
C TRP A 354 2.91 -5.44 -6.68
N GLY A 355 2.96 -6.03 -5.48
CA GLY A 355 4.21 -6.36 -4.82
C GLY A 355 4.78 -5.28 -3.92
N THR A 356 4.09 -4.17 -3.72
CA THR A 356 4.48 -3.15 -2.75
C THR A 356 4.33 -3.65 -1.32
N ASN A 357 5.17 -3.17 -0.40
CA ASN A 357 5.06 -3.49 1.02
C ASN A 357 5.74 -2.40 1.85
N CYS A 358 5.12 -1.97 2.93
CA CYS A 358 5.81 -1.18 3.94
C CYS A 358 5.37 -1.59 5.34
N MET A 359 6.34 -1.88 6.19
CA MET A 359 6.13 -2.34 7.57
C MET A 359 7.02 -1.54 8.51
N VAL A 360 6.50 -1.24 9.68
CA VAL A 360 7.20 -0.51 10.73
C VAL A 360 7.16 -1.27 12.06
N ASN A 361 8.20 -1.06 12.85
CA ASN A 361 8.29 -1.47 14.25
C ASN A 361 8.64 -0.24 15.08
N TRP A 362 7.71 0.26 15.88
CA TRP A 362 7.96 1.48 16.66
C TRP A 362 8.86 1.24 17.87
N HIS A 363 8.87 0.02 18.43
CA HIS A 363 9.72 -0.33 19.57
C HIS A 363 11.19 -0.28 19.20
N LYS A 364 11.52 -0.84 18.02
CA LYS A 364 12.90 -0.91 17.50
C LYS A 364 13.28 0.26 16.63
N LYS A 365 12.34 1.18 16.34
CA LYS A 365 12.52 2.26 15.36
C LYS A 365 13.06 1.75 14.02
N GLU A 366 12.41 0.69 13.53
CA GLU A 366 12.76 0.02 12.29
C GLU A 366 11.64 0.16 11.25
N LEU A 367 12.02 0.29 9.96
CA LEU A 367 11.11 0.32 8.83
C LEU A 367 11.69 -0.49 7.67
N LYS A 368 10.81 -1.19 6.95
CA LYS A 368 11.09 -1.87 5.68
C LYS A 368 10.10 -1.39 4.63
N LEU A 369 10.60 -0.74 3.56
CA LEU A 369 9.79 -0.39 2.39
C LEU A 369 10.28 -1.18 1.19
N TRP A 370 9.33 -1.66 0.41
CA TRP A 370 9.53 -2.30 -0.87
C TRP A 370 8.50 -1.79 -1.87
N ALA A 371 8.95 -1.27 -3.00
CA ALA A 371 8.09 -0.83 -4.06
C ALA A 371 8.52 -1.45 -5.39
N VAL A 372 7.60 -2.12 -6.02
CA VAL A 372 7.72 -2.75 -7.34
C VAL A 372 6.34 -2.78 -7.97
N GLN A 373 6.29 -2.84 -9.30
CA GLN A 373 5.04 -3.00 -10.04
C GLN A 373 5.05 -4.33 -10.79
N LEU A 374 4.84 -5.43 -10.02
CA LEU A 374 4.86 -6.81 -10.50
C LEU A 374 3.61 -7.56 -10.05
N GLU A 375 2.82 -8.03 -11.01
CA GLU A 375 1.66 -8.86 -10.76
C GLU A 375 2.03 -10.34 -10.63
N GLY A 376 1.48 -10.99 -9.60
CA GLY A 376 1.49 -12.46 -9.44
C GLY A 376 2.86 -13.10 -9.35
N GLY A 377 2.90 -14.38 -9.58
CA GLY A 377 4.08 -15.20 -9.80
C GLY A 377 5.02 -15.42 -8.62
N PRO A 378 6.02 -16.28 -8.80
CA PRO A 378 7.07 -16.50 -7.83
C PRO A 378 7.96 -15.25 -7.73
N ARG A 379 8.40 -14.96 -6.52
CA ARG A 379 9.29 -13.82 -6.22
C ARG A 379 10.65 -14.34 -5.77
N PRO A 380 11.53 -14.73 -6.72
CA PRO A 380 12.79 -15.39 -6.40
C PRO A 380 13.75 -14.51 -5.59
N TRP A 381 13.58 -13.19 -5.64
CA TRP A 381 14.36 -12.22 -4.86
C TRP A 381 13.94 -12.10 -3.39
N ASP A 382 12.77 -12.60 -2.96
CA ASP A 382 12.28 -12.39 -1.59
C ASP A 382 13.23 -12.96 -0.54
N GLY A 383 13.80 -14.13 -0.76
CA GLY A 383 14.81 -14.70 0.12
C GLY A 383 16.07 -13.86 0.22
N ALA A 384 16.58 -13.38 -0.92
CA ALA A 384 17.79 -12.54 -0.97
C ALA A 384 17.55 -11.18 -0.29
N ARG A 385 16.37 -10.57 -0.53
CA ARG A 385 15.95 -9.33 0.12
C ARG A 385 15.77 -9.52 1.64
N GLY A 386 15.21 -10.64 2.08
CA GLY A 386 15.11 -10.99 3.49
C GLY A 386 16.46 -11.10 4.16
N ALA A 387 17.41 -11.79 3.52
CA ALA A 387 18.78 -11.90 4.01
C ALA A 387 19.51 -10.53 4.05
N ALA A 388 19.27 -9.65 3.08
CA ALA A 388 19.80 -8.28 3.08
C ALA A 388 19.22 -7.46 4.25
N ALA A 389 17.91 -7.56 4.50
CA ALA A 389 17.26 -6.93 5.64
C ALA A 389 17.86 -7.40 6.97
N ASP A 390 18.07 -8.71 7.13
CA ASP A 390 18.71 -9.28 8.33
C ASP A 390 20.11 -8.74 8.54
N LYS A 391 20.91 -8.62 7.47
CA LYS A 391 22.25 -8.03 7.55
C LYS A 391 22.19 -6.57 7.98
N PHE A 392 21.30 -5.78 7.40
CA PHE A 392 21.14 -4.37 7.77
C PHE A 392 20.70 -4.22 9.23
N PHE A 393 19.65 -4.92 9.67
CA PHE A 393 19.11 -4.77 11.03
C PHE A 393 20.02 -5.35 12.11
N LYS A 394 20.88 -6.31 11.78
CA LYS A 394 21.90 -6.86 12.71
C LYS A 394 23.22 -6.09 12.70
N ALA A 395 23.47 -5.25 11.69
CA ALA A 395 24.68 -4.44 11.65
C ALA A 395 24.76 -3.54 12.90
N LYS A 396 25.95 -3.47 13.50
CA LYS A 396 26.24 -2.47 14.53
C LYS A 396 26.39 -1.13 13.80
N LEU A 397 25.28 -0.43 13.69
CA LEU A 397 25.24 0.92 13.15
C LEU A 397 25.63 1.83 14.30
N ASP A 398 26.91 2.19 14.41
CA ASP A 398 27.38 3.12 15.41
C ASP A 398 26.90 4.56 15.09
N ASP A 399 26.88 5.42 16.11
CA ASP A 399 26.40 6.80 15.97
C ASP A 399 27.25 7.61 14.97
N ALA A 400 28.50 7.23 14.75
CA ALA A 400 29.40 7.86 13.79
C ALA A 400 29.02 7.54 12.34
N ALA A 401 28.58 6.29 12.04
CA ALA A 401 28.06 5.90 10.73
C ALA A 401 26.72 6.61 10.45
N ALA A 402 25.88 6.76 11.46
CA ALA A 402 24.61 7.49 11.35
C ALA A 402 24.86 8.99 11.06
N ALA A 403 25.79 9.63 11.74
CA ALA A 403 26.15 11.04 11.54
C ALA A 403 26.80 11.29 10.17
N ALA A 404 27.68 10.41 9.71
CA ALA A 404 28.30 10.50 8.39
C ALA A 404 27.29 10.34 7.25
N TYR A 405 26.23 9.58 7.49
CA TYR A 405 25.17 9.34 6.51
C TYR A 405 24.18 10.51 6.41
N THR A 406 23.73 11.07 7.53
CA THR A 406 22.83 12.23 7.55
C THR A 406 23.46 13.50 6.97
N GLY A 407 24.79 13.63 6.99
CA GLY A 407 25.52 14.74 6.39
C GLY A 407 25.62 14.74 4.86
N ARG A 408 25.28 13.62 4.19
CA ARG A 408 25.32 13.47 2.72
C ARG A 408 23.97 13.67 2.02
N VAL A 409 22.91 13.87 2.76
CA VAL A 409 21.54 14.09 2.26
C VAL A 409 21.15 15.57 2.34
N LYS A 410 22.13 16.48 2.16
CA LYS A 410 21.84 17.92 1.99
C LYS A 410 21.88 18.31 0.54
#